data_729007a6e5e8baf1a8226eba3fc44f1b
#
_entry.id   729007a6e5e8baf1a8226eba3fc44f1b
#
_cell.length_a   1.000
_cell.length_b   1.000
_cell.length_c   1.000
_cell.angle_alpha   90.00
_cell.angle_beta   90.00
_cell.angle_gamma   90.00
#
_symmetry.space_group_name_H-M   'P 1'
#
loop_
_entity.id
_entity.type
_entity.pdbx_description
1 polymer ?
#
loop_
_entity_poly.entity_id
_entity_poly.type
_entity_poly.pdbx_seq_one_letter_code
_entity_poly.pdbx_strand_id
1 'polypeptide(L)'
;MQDLKKLIEAAWEDRNLLGYKEYTDAIETVIERLDKGEIRVAELIGSRWHTNDWIKKAVILYFPIRSMEEIKAGPFMFHDKMKLKTDYKKTGVRVVPGASARFGAYLAKGVIMMPSYVNIGAYVDEGTMVDTWATVGSCAQIGKH
;
A
#
# COMPACT_ATOMS: atom_id res chain seq x y z
N MET A 1 -14.22 5.90 -10.24
CA MET A 1 -12.77 6.12 -10.49
C MET A 1 -12.46 7.56 -10.83
N GLN A 2 -13.15 8.18 -11.81
CA GLN A 2 -12.89 9.59 -12.17
C GLN A 2 -13.11 10.57 -11.01
N ASP A 3 -14.11 10.36 -10.17
CA ASP A 3 -14.39 11.26 -9.04
C ASP A 3 -13.32 11.15 -7.95
N LEU A 4 -12.86 9.94 -7.64
CA LEU A 4 -11.74 9.76 -6.71
C LEU A 4 -10.48 10.46 -7.21
N LYS A 5 -10.15 10.30 -8.50
CA LYS A 5 -8.99 10.98 -9.10
C LYS A 5 -9.07 12.50 -8.96
N LYS A 6 -10.25 13.10 -9.22
CA LYS A 6 -10.44 14.55 -9.10
C LYS A 6 -10.22 15.04 -7.67
N LEU A 7 -10.76 14.32 -6.67
CA LEU A 7 -10.57 14.67 -5.26
C LEU A 7 -9.10 14.56 -4.84
N ILE A 8 -8.41 13.50 -5.25
CA ILE A 8 -6.98 13.33 -4.95
C ILE A 8 -6.14 14.43 -5.59
N GLU A 9 -6.40 14.77 -6.85
CA GLU A 9 -5.67 15.82 -7.55
C GLU A 9 -5.95 17.20 -6.93
N ALA A 10 -7.18 17.50 -6.55
CA ALA A 10 -7.52 18.74 -5.85
C ALA A 10 -6.77 18.84 -4.50
N ALA A 11 -6.79 17.78 -3.67
CA ALA A 11 -6.07 17.75 -2.41
C ALA A 11 -4.54 17.77 -2.59
N TRP A 12 -4.04 17.33 -3.76
CA TRP A 12 -2.62 17.45 -4.10
C TRP A 12 -2.21 18.89 -4.35
N GLU A 13 -3.03 19.66 -5.07
CA GLU A 13 -2.78 21.08 -5.38
C GLU A 13 -3.01 21.99 -4.15
N ASP A 14 -4.05 21.68 -3.34
CA ASP A 14 -4.34 22.42 -2.10
C ASP A 14 -4.45 21.50 -0.89
N ARG A 15 -3.40 21.47 -0.07
CA ARG A 15 -3.31 20.63 1.13
C ARG A 15 -4.29 21.03 2.25
N ASN A 16 -4.87 22.24 2.20
CA ASN A 16 -5.89 22.65 3.18
C ASN A 16 -7.15 21.80 3.05
N LEU A 17 -7.40 21.23 1.87
CA LEU A 17 -8.53 20.31 1.63
C LEU A 17 -8.46 19.03 2.46
N LEU A 18 -7.29 18.64 2.98
CA LEU A 18 -7.14 17.51 3.90
C LEU A 18 -7.86 17.71 5.25
N GLY A 19 -8.30 18.92 5.56
CA GLY A 19 -9.19 19.19 6.70
C GLY A 19 -10.64 18.76 6.50
N TYR A 20 -11.05 18.42 5.29
CA TYR A 20 -12.42 18.05 4.98
C TYR A 20 -12.55 16.54 4.76
N LYS A 21 -13.60 15.97 5.38
CA LYS A 21 -13.83 14.51 5.41
C LYS A 21 -13.94 13.87 4.02
N GLU A 22 -14.51 14.57 3.05
CA GLU A 22 -14.66 14.08 1.68
C GLU A 22 -13.31 13.69 1.05
N TYR A 23 -12.28 14.51 1.25
CA TYR A 23 -10.95 14.26 0.69
C TYR A 23 -10.19 13.18 1.45
N THR A 24 -10.31 13.13 2.77
CA THR A 24 -9.70 12.07 3.57
C THR A 24 -10.34 10.72 3.29
N ASP A 25 -11.67 10.64 3.15
CA ASP A 25 -12.40 9.42 2.77
C ASP A 25 -12.00 8.95 1.36
N ALA A 26 -11.81 9.88 0.42
CA ALA A 26 -11.34 9.55 -0.92
C ALA A 26 -9.92 8.94 -0.89
N ILE A 27 -9.02 9.52 -0.10
CA ILE A 27 -7.66 9.00 0.08
C ILE A 27 -7.71 7.60 0.69
N GLU A 28 -8.44 7.41 1.80
CA GLU A 28 -8.58 6.11 2.45
C GLU A 28 -9.15 5.05 1.51
N THR A 29 -10.16 5.41 0.70
CA THR A 29 -10.73 4.52 -0.32
C THR A 29 -9.70 4.07 -1.34
N VAL A 30 -8.81 4.96 -1.78
CA VAL A 30 -7.72 4.60 -2.71
C VAL A 30 -6.75 3.62 -2.05
N ILE A 31 -6.37 3.86 -0.79
CA ILE A 31 -5.45 2.96 -0.07
C ILE A 31 -6.08 1.59 0.16
N GLU A 32 -7.36 1.51 0.51
CA GLU A 32 -8.08 0.24 0.63
C GLU A 32 -8.12 -0.55 -0.68
N ARG A 33 -8.34 0.12 -1.81
CA ARG A 33 -8.34 -0.52 -3.13
C ARG A 33 -6.95 -0.99 -3.54
N LEU A 34 -5.90 -0.24 -3.19
CA LEU A 34 -4.51 -0.69 -3.35
C LEU A 34 -4.26 -1.95 -2.53
N ASP A 35 -4.69 -1.98 -1.26
CA ASP A 35 -4.53 -3.11 -0.36
C ASP A 35 -5.17 -4.40 -0.89
N LYS A 36 -6.31 -4.26 -1.58
CA LYS A 36 -7.04 -5.35 -2.22
C LYS A 36 -6.54 -5.72 -3.62
N GLY A 37 -5.62 -4.95 -4.19
CA GLY A 37 -5.13 -5.14 -5.56
C GLY A 37 -6.14 -4.76 -6.65
N GLU A 38 -7.19 -4.03 -6.31
CA GLU A 38 -8.23 -3.57 -7.25
C GLU A 38 -7.72 -2.47 -8.18
N ILE A 39 -6.70 -1.75 -7.74
CA ILE A 39 -6.01 -0.71 -8.51
C ILE A 39 -4.50 -0.83 -8.31
N ARG A 40 -3.73 -0.32 -9.26
CA ARG A 40 -2.27 -0.34 -9.24
C ARG A 40 -1.68 1.03 -9.59
N VAL A 41 -0.53 1.34 -8.98
CA VAL A 41 0.22 2.57 -9.32
C VAL A 41 0.76 2.51 -10.75
N ALA A 42 1.16 1.34 -11.21
CA ALA A 42 1.46 1.10 -12.61
C ALA A 42 0.93 -0.26 -13.05
N GLU A 43 0.44 -0.33 -14.27
CA GLU A 43 -0.17 -1.53 -14.84
C GLU A 43 0.17 -1.69 -16.32
N LEU A 44 0.21 -2.94 -16.77
CA LEU A 44 0.45 -3.26 -18.17
C LEU A 44 -0.87 -3.26 -18.93
N ILE A 45 -1.04 -2.34 -19.88
CA ILE A 45 -2.20 -2.27 -20.78
C ILE A 45 -1.72 -2.60 -22.19
N GLY A 46 -2.14 -3.78 -22.68
CA GLY A 46 -1.55 -4.34 -23.90
C GLY A 46 -0.07 -4.65 -23.71
N SER A 47 0.81 -3.98 -24.46
CA SER A 47 2.27 -4.15 -24.37
C SER A 47 2.99 -2.95 -23.73
N ARG A 48 2.26 -2.00 -23.15
CA ARG A 48 2.85 -0.77 -22.60
C ARG A 48 2.49 -0.61 -21.13
N TRP A 49 3.47 -0.17 -20.34
CA TRP A 49 3.24 0.23 -18.96
C TRP A 49 2.59 1.62 -18.91
N HIS A 50 1.52 1.70 -18.13
CA HIS A 50 0.83 2.95 -17.80
C HIS A 50 1.00 3.23 -16.31
N THR A 51 1.38 4.46 -15.98
CA THR A 51 1.46 4.94 -14.59
C THR A 51 0.21 5.71 -14.23
N ASN A 52 -0.31 5.42 -13.05
CA ASN A 52 -1.45 6.10 -12.43
C ASN A 52 -0.91 7.08 -11.37
N ASP A 53 -0.32 8.19 -11.80
CA ASP A 53 0.35 9.14 -10.91
C ASP A 53 -0.54 9.66 -9.78
N TRP A 54 -1.84 9.82 -10.05
CA TRP A 54 -2.80 10.22 -9.04
C TRP A 54 -2.91 9.23 -7.86
N ILE A 55 -2.68 7.93 -8.09
CA ILE A 55 -2.66 6.91 -7.04
C ILE A 55 -1.43 7.10 -6.15
N LYS A 56 -0.27 7.40 -6.74
CA LYS A 56 0.94 7.73 -5.98
C LYS A 56 0.75 9.01 -5.16
N LYS A 57 0.06 10.02 -5.72
CA LYS A 57 -0.34 11.23 -4.98
C LYS A 57 -1.19 10.86 -3.75
N ALA A 58 -2.17 9.96 -3.90
CA ALA A 58 -2.99 9.48 -2.78
C ALA A 58 -2.15 8.79 -1.70
N VAL A 59 -1.17 7.95 -2.08
CA VAL A 59 -0.25 7.32 -1.13
C VAL A 59 0.53 8.37 -0.34
N ILE A 60 1.01 9.43 -0.98
CA ILE A 60 1.73 10.52 -0.30
C ILE A 60 0.80 11.32 0.62
N LEU A 61 -0.44 11.58 0.16
CA LEU A 61 -1.47 12.29 0.93
C LEU A 61 -1.97 11.50 2.14
N TYR A 62 -1.82 10.19 2.14
CA TYR A 62 -2.23 9.34 3.25
C TYR A 62 -1.39 9.57 4.52
N PHE A 63 -0.11 9.92 4.39
CA PHE A 63 0.76 10.14 5.54
C PHE A 63 0.33 11.34 6.43
N PRO A 64 0.02 12.53 5.90
CA PRO A 64 -0.38 13.66 6.74
C PRO A 64 -1.75 13.50 7.40
N ILE A 65 -2.66 12.67 6.87
CA ILE A 65 -3.97 12.44 7.48
C ILE A 65 -3.95 11.38 8.60
N ARG A 66 -2.81 10.72 8.82
CA ARG A 66 -2.63 9.72 9.88
C ARG A 66 -1.89 10.33 11.08
N SER A 67 -2.34 9.99 12.28
CA SER A 67 -1.67 10.32 13.54
C SER A 67 -0.63 9.26 13.92
N MET A 68 0.39 9.66 14.67
CA MET A 68 1.36 8.75 15.27
C MET A 68 0.70 7.96 16.41
N GLU A 69 0.96 6.66 16.46
CA GLU A 69 0.41 5.75 17.46
C GLU A 69 1.51 4.82 18.01
N GLU A 70 1.45 4.48 19.27
CA GLU A 70 2.27 3.41 19.83
C GLU A 70 1.67 2.05 19.47
N ILE A 71 2.49 1.19 18.88
CA ILE A 71 2.10 -0.17 18.48
C ILE A 71 2.90 -1.17 19.31
N LYS A 72 2.21 -1.93 20.16
CA LYS A 72 2.81 -3.01 20.96
C LYS A 72 2.64 -4.35 20.25
N ALA A 73 3.73 -5.06 20.03
CA ALA A 73 3.74 -6.37 19.41
C ALA A 73 4.64 -7.35 20.21
N GLY A 74 4.07 -7.99 21.22
CA GLY A 74 4.83 -8.81 22.16
C GLY A 74 5.89 -7.97 22.89
N PRO A 75 7.20 -8.35 22.80
CA PRO A 75 8.28 -7.58 23.43
C PRO A 75 8.69 -6.33 22.63
N PHE A 76 8.15 -6.15 21.42
CA PHE A 76 8.49 -5.02 20.56
C PHE A 76 7.53 -3.86 20.75
N MET A 77 8.06 -2.65 20.66
CA MET A 77 7.29 -1.42 20.67
C MET A 77 7.70 -0.57 19.46
N PHE A 78 6.70 -0.06 18.74
CA PHE A 78 6.90 0.81 17.58
C PHE A 78 6.12 2.10 17.78
N HIS A 79 6.53 3.16 17.12
CA HIS A 79 5.85 4.44 17.08
C HIS A 79 5.73 4.87 15.62
N ASP A 80 4.58 4.59 15.00
CA ASP A 80 4.32 4.87 13.59
C ASP A 80 2.86 5.25 13.37
N LYS A 81 2.56 5.78 12.22
CA LYS A 81 1.23 6.18 11.80
C LYS A 81 0.58 5.20 10.80
N MET A 82 1.34 4.26 10.27
CA MET A 82 0.88 3.38 9.22
C MET A 82 0.47 2.02 9.78
N LYS A 83 -0.76 1.61 9.46
CA LYS A 83 -1.23 0.26 9.79
C LYS A 83 -0.38 -0.79 9.06
N LEU A 84 -0.16 -1.92 9.71
CA LEU A 84 0.38 -3.10 9.06
C LEU A 84 -0.72 -3.88 8.36
N LYS A 85 -0.36 -4.57 7.28
CA LYS A 85 -1.23 -5.54 6.61
C LYS A 85 -1.46 -6.74 7.52
N THR A 86 -2.67 -7.27 7.46
CA THR A 86 -3.11 -8.44 8.23
C THR A 86 -3.78 -9.45 7.29
N ASP A 87 -4.49 -10.45 7.83
CA ASP A 87 -5.30 -11.42 7.08
C ASP A 87 -4.53 -12.30 6.09
N TYR A 88 -3.23 -12.49 6.29
CA TYR A 88 -2.36 -13.28 5.42
C TYR A 88 -2.87 -14.72 5.18
N LYS A 89 -3.46 -15.35 6.21
CA LYS A 89 -4.08 -16.67 6.07
C LYS A 89 -5.24 -16.66 5.05
N LYS A 90 -6.07 -15.63 5.10
CA LYS A 90 -7.23 -15.49 4.21
C LYS A 90 -6.80 -15.24 2.76
N THR A 91 -5.75 -14.48 2.55
CA THR A 91 -5.21 -14.14 1.23
C THR A 91 -4.28 -15.22 0.66
N GLY A 92 -3.91 -16.22 1.45
CA GLY A 92 -3.02 -17.29 1.02
C GLY A 92 -1.55 -16.86 0.90
N VAL A 93 -1.15 -15.87 1.70
CA VAL A 93 0.22 -15.36 1.76
C VAL A 93 0.94 -15.97 2.96
N ARG A 94 2.16 -16.48 2.76
CA ARG A 94 3.04 -16.95 3.84
C ARG A 94 3.93 -15.81 4.30
N VAL A 95 3.88 -15.52 5.59
CA VAL A 95 4.73 -14.48 6.21
C VAL A 95 5.55 -15.09 7.32
N VAL A 96 6.86 -15.06 7.17
CA VAL A 96 7.81 -15.58 8.17
C VAL A 96 7.96 -14.55 9.29
N PRO A 97 8.09 -14.95 10.57
CA PRO A 97 8.31 -14.02 11.66
C PRO A 97 9.48 -13.05 11.37
N GLY A 98 9.26 -11.78 11.61
CA GLY A 98 10.19 -10.70 11.28
C GLY A 98 9.90 -10.00 9.93
N ALA A 99 9.04 -10.57 9.09
CA ALA A 99 8.56 -9.88 7.90
C ALA A 99 7.40 -8.96 8.23
N SER A 100 7.28 -7.85 7.50
CA SER A 100 6.15 -6.93 7.61
C SER A 100 5.78 -6.29 6.28
N ALA A 101 4.49 -6.08 6.08
CA ALA A 101 3.97 -5.27 4.98
C ALA A 101 3.06 -4.18 5.55
N ARG A 102 3.13 -2.99 4.98
CA ARG A 102 2.19 -1.92 5.31
C ARG A 102 0.84 -2.15 4.65
N PHE A 103 -0.23 -1.75 5.33
CA PHE A 103 -1.56 -1.64 4.73
C PHE A 103 -1.50 -0.76 3.48
N GLY A 104 -2.22 -1.14 2.43
CA GLY A 104 -2.12 -0.52 1.11
C GLY A 104 -1.06 -1.15 0.21
N ALA A 105 -0.31 -2.16 0.67
CA ALA A 105 0.48 -3.03 -0.17
C ALA A 105 -0.35 -4.25 -0.60
N TYR A 106 -0.34 -4.63 -1.86
CA TYR A 106 -0.98 -5.85 -2.34
C TYR A 106 0.03 -6.99 -2.41
N LEU A 107 -0.33 -8.11 -1.81
CA LEU A 107 0.40 -9.37 -1.88
C LEU A 107 -0.55 -10.42 -2.47
N ALA A 108 -0.25 -10.90 -3.66
CA ALA A 108 -1.08 -11.90 -4.33
C ALA A 108 -0.96 -13.28 -3.65
N LYS A 109 -1.89 -14.18 -3.99
CA LYS A 109 -1.90 -15.55 -3.49
C LYS A 109 -0.57 -16.27 -3.80
N GLY A 110 -0.08 -17.01 -2.82
CA GLY A 110 1.17 -17.79 -2.94
C GLY A 110 2.45 -16.96 -2.76
N VAL A 111 2.34 -15.66 -2.49
CA VAL A 111 3.51 -14.84 -2.11
C VAL A 111 4.09 -15.35 -0.80
N ILE A 112 5.41 -15.41 -0.74
CA ILE A 112 6.17 -15.76 0.46
C ILE A 112 7.02 -14.54 0.86
N MET A 113 6.80 -14.05 2.06
CA MET A 113 7.68 -13.05 2.67
C MET A 113 8.60 -13.74 3.67
N MET A 114 9.88 -13.88 3.35
CA MET A 114 10.92 -14.12 4.33
C MET A 114 11.05 -12.87 5.23
N PRO A 115 11.88 -12.84 6.28
CA PRO A 115 12.08 -11.60 7.06
C PRO A 115 12.46 -10.44 6.14
N SER A 116 11.47 -9.68 5.70
CA SER A 116 11.55 -8.69 4.63
C SER A 116 10.51 -7.59 4.84
N TYR A 117 10.55 -6.55 4.02
CA TYR A 117 9.64 -5.43 4.16
C TYR A 117 8.97 -5.07 2.83
N VAL A 118 7.65 -4.86 2.85
CA VAL A 118 6.89 -4.38 1.69
C VAL A 118 6.16 -3.09 2.05
N ASN A 119 6.47 -2.02 1.34
CA ASN A 119 5.92 -0.69 1.64
C ASN A 119 4.55 -0.47 0.97
N ILE A 120 3.82 0.52 1.48
CA ILE A 120 2.50 0.94 0.97
C ILE A 120 2.53 1.24 -0.53
N GLY A 121 1.47 0.89 -1.24
CA GLY A 121 1.34 1.09 -2.68
C GLY A 121 2.09 0.06 -3.53
N ALA A 122 2.92 -0.78 -2.92
CA ALA A 122 3.60 -1.85 -3.63
C ALA A 122 2.61 -2.94 -4.08
N TYR A 123 2.92 -3.57 -5.19
CA TYR A 123 2.19 -4.72 -5.73
C TYR A 123 3.18 -5.87 -5.92
N VAL A 124 2.94 -6.99 -5.26
CA VAL A 124 3.75 -8.22 -5.40
C VAL A 124 2.84 -9.30 -5.97
N ASP A 125 3.14 -9.75 -7.17
CA ASP A 125 2.30 -10.69 -7.91
C ASP A 125 2.49 -12.14 -7.46
N GLU A 126 1.64 -13.00 -7.96
CA GLU A 126 1.42 -14.39 -7.56
C GLU A 126 2.71 -15.23 -7.55
N GLY A 127 2.89 -16.05 -6.51
CA GLY A 127 4.00 -17.00 -6.38
C GLY A 127 5.38 -16.39 -6.13
N THR A 128 5.47 -15.07 -5.99
CA THR A 128 6.75 -14.37 -5.78
C THR A 128 7.25 -14.55 -4.35
N MET A 129 8.57 -14.75 -4.21
CA MET A 129 9.24 -14.70 -2.91
C MET A 129 9.92 -13.33 -2.72
N VAL A 130 9.61 -12.66 -1.62
CA VAL A 130 10.38 -11.52 -1.11
C VAL A 130 11.37 -12.07 -0.11
N ASP A 131 12.63 -12.19 -0.52
CA ASP A 131 13.64 -12.93 0.23
C ASP A 131 14.17 -12.16 1.45
N THR A 132 15.01 -12.81 2.24
CA THR A 132 15.53 -12.32 3.52
C THR A 132 16.22 -10.97 3.37
N TRP A 133 15.79 -10.00 4.17
CA TRP A 133 16.22 -8.60 4.18
C TRP A 133 16.01 -7.84 2.88
N ALA A 134 15.23 -8.41 1.95
CA ALA A 134 14.79 -7.65 0.78
C ALA A 134 13.73 -6.60 1.16
N THR A 135 13.71 -5.52 0.42
CA THR A 135 12.72 -4.45 0.57
C THR A 135 12.03 -4.17 -0.75
N VAL A 136 10.71 -4.22 -0.75
CA VAL A 136 9.88 -3.71 -1.85
C VAL A 136 9.47 -2.28 -1.50
N GLY A 137 10.02 -1.31 -2.21
CA GLY A 137 9.78 0.11 -1.97
C GLY A 137 8.35 0.52 -2.24
N SER A 138 7.98 1.72 -1.75
CA SER A 138 6.64 2.28 -1.97
C SER A 138 6.31 2.36 -3.45
N CYS A 139 5.12 1.88 -3.81
CA CYS A 139 4.60 1.88 -5.19
C CYS A 139 5.37 1.00 -6.19
N ALA A 140 6.35 0.21 -5.76
CA ALA A 140 7.06 -0.73 -6.63
C ALA A 140 6.11 -1.84 -7.13
N GLN A 141 6.37 -2.31 -8.35
CA GLN A 141 5.57 -3.34 -8.99
C GLN A 141 6.45 -4.56 -9.28
N ILE A 142 6.17 -5.66 -8.60
CA ILE A 142 6.90 -6.94 -8.75
C ILE A 142 6.00 -7.90 -9.51
N GLY A 143 6.56 -8.56 -10.52
CA GLY A 143 5.88 -9.56 -11.33
C GLY A 143 5.70 -10.90 -10.61
N LYS A 144 5.22 -11.90 -11.36
CA LYS A 144 5.04 -13.29 -10.86
C LYS A 144 6.37 -14.02 -10.79
N HIS A 145 6.50 -14.92 -9.81
CA HIS A 145 7.61 -15.88 -9.60
C HIS A 145 8.95 -15.21 -9.40
#